data_d74f8dc08aee22b65d352e700bce0ba7
#
_entry.id   d74f8dc08aee22b65d352e700bce0ba7
#
_cell.length_a   1.000
_cell.length_b   1.000
_cell.length_c   1.000
_cell.angle_alpha   90.00
_cell.angle_beta   90.00
_cell.angle_gamma   90.00
#
_symmetry.space_group_name_H-M   'P 1'
#
loop_
_entity.id
_entity.type
_entity.pdbx_description
1 polymer ?
#
loop_
_entity_poly.entity_id
_entity_poly.type
_entity_poly.pdbx_seq_one_letter_code
_entity_poly.pdbx_strand_id
1 'polypeptide(L)'
;MTTLLIKNATLKGQEGLQQILIEDGQFKRIEDNNVELNYTGDVLDAEGGMAVAPFCEPHIHLDTTQTAGEPNWNISGTLFEGIERWAERKETLSIEDVKSRAKQTLKWQIANGVQHVRTHVDVSDPTLIALKAMVEVREEMKEWVDIQIVAFPQEGILSYPNGKELLEEAVQLGADVIGAIPHFEFTREYGIESLHYVFELAQKYDRLIDVHCDEIDDEQSRFVETLAALAHKFKMGHKVTASHTTAVSYTHLRAHETGSY
;
A
#
# COMPACT_ATOMS: atom_id res chain seq x y z
N MET A 1 -12.08 -26.68 15.37
CA MET A 1 -12.98 -26.27 14.27
C MET A 1 -13.79 -25.09 14.77
N THR A 2 -13.60 -23.95 14.16
CA THR A 2 -14.40 -22.74 14.43
C THR A 2 -15.51 -22.67 13.39
N THR A 3 -16.77 -22.69 13.84
CA THR A 3 -17.93 -22.58 12.98
C THR A 3 -18.67 -21.30 13.29
N LEU A 4 -18.98 -20.49 12.28
CA LEU A 4 -19.78 -19.28 12.38
C LEU A 4 -20.91 -19.34 11.36
N LEU A 5 -22.13 -19.10 11.82
CA LEU A 5 -23.27 -18.88 10.95
C LEU A 5 -23.67 -17.41 10.99
N ILE A 6 -23.57 -16.73 9.85
CA ILE A 6 -24.11 -15.37 9.67
C ILE A 6 -25.53 -15.52 9.13
N LYS A 7 -26.50 -14.93 9.82
CA LYS A 7 -27.93 -14.92 9.44
C LYS A 7 -28.38 -13.52 9.01
N ASN A 8 -29.48 -13.47 8.27
CA ASN A 8 -30.13 -12.22 7.86
C ASN A 8 -29.20 -11.27 7.09
N ALA A 9 -28.29 -11.79 6.29
CA ALA A 9 -27.38 -10.98 5.48
C ALA A 9 -28.00 -10.66 4.11
N THR A 10 -27.78 -9.44 3.62
CA THR A 10 -28.05 -9.07 2.22
C THR A 10 -26.80 -9.33 1.38
N LEU A 11 -26.95 -10.00 0.24
CA LEU A 11 -25.86 -10.24 -0.72
C LEU A 11 -26.15 -9.55 -2.05
N LYS A 12 -25.14 -8.93 -2.65
CA LYS A 12 -25.29 -8.29 -3.96
C LYS A 12 -25.71 -9.30 -5.03
N GLY A 13 -26.84 -9.05 -5.69
CA GLY A 13 -27.36 -9.91 -6.75
C GLY A 13 -28.18 -11.11 -6.29
N GLN A 14 -28.43 -11.25 -5.00
CA GLN A 14 -29.36 -12.22 -4.43
C GLN A 14 -30.66 -11.54 -3.99
N GLU A 15 -31.79 -12.21 -4.18
CA GLU A 15 -33.08 -11.74 -3.64
C GLU A 15 -33.29 -12.31 -2.24
N GLY A 16 -33.88 -11.51 -1.35
CA GLY A 16 -34.14 -11.89 0.03
C GLY A 16 -32.87 -11.92 0.91
N LEU A 17 -33.10 -12.28 2.18
CA LEU A 17 -32.01 -12.41 3.16
C LEU A 17 -31.37 -13.79 3.04
N GLN A 18 -30.06 -13.79 3.17
CA GLN A 18 -29.23 -14.99 3.06
C GLN A 18 -28.61 -15.36 4.39
N GLN A 19 -28.24 -16.62 4.53
CA GLN A 19 -27.40 -17.11 5.61
C GLN A 19 -26.09 -17.70 5.06
N ILE A 20 -24.99 -17.47 5.78
CA ILE A 20 -23.64 -17.86 5.36
C ILE A 20 -23.02 -18.73 6.44
N LEU A 21 -22.76 -20.00 6.12
CA LEU A 21 -22.05 -20.93 7.01
C LEU A 21 -20.56 -20.89 6.69
N ILE A 22 -19.76 -20.60 7.72
CA ILE A 22 -18.30 -20.54 7.66
C ILE A 22 -17.75 -21.62 8.60
N GLU A 23 -16.85 -22.45 8.10
CA GLU A 23 -16.12 -23.45 8.88
C GLU A 23 -14.63 -23.31 8.61
N ASP A 24 -13.85 -23.18 9.68
CA ASP A 24 -12.38 -23.01 9.63
C ASP A 24 -11.94 -21.90 8.64
N GLY A 25 -12.64 -20.76 8.67
CA GLY A 25 -12.37 -19.61 7.83
C GLY A 25 -12.80 -19.74 6.35
N GLN A 26 -13.50 -20.81 5.98
CA GLN A 26 -13.96 -21.06 4.61
C GLN A 26 -15.48 -20.98 4.50
N PHE A 27 -15.98 -20.32 3.45
CA PHE A 27 -17.39 -20.38 3.10
C PHE A 27 -17.78 -21.80 2.70
N LYS A 28 -18.67 -22.44 3.47
CA LYS A 28 -19.16 -23.79 3.19
C LYS A 28 -20.48 -23.77 2.45
N ARG A 29 -21.39 -22.91 2.86
CA ARG A 29 -22.71 -22.77 2.25
C ARG A 29 -23.18 -21.33 2.32
N ILE A 30 -23.87 -20.89 1.28
CA ILE A 30 -24.64 -19.67 1.21
C ILE A 30 -26.01 -20.07 0.73
N GLU A 31 -27.04 -19.84 1.54
CA GLU A 31 -28.40 -20.30 1.31
C GLU A 31 -29.41 -19.21 1.64
N ASP A 32 -30.64 -19.35 1.13
CA ASP A 32 -31.75 -18.52 1.58
C ASP A 32 -31.92 -18.65 3.11
N ASN A 33 -32.23 -17.58 3.78
CA ASN A 33 -32.32 -17.53 5.25
C ASN A 33 -33.37 -18.48 5.86
N ASN A 34 -34.31 -18.97 5.05
CA ASN A 34 -35.34 -19.91 5.46
C ASN A 34 -34.90 -21.38 5.39
N VAL A 35 -33.76 -21.68 4.81
CA VAL A 35 -33.22 -23.05 4.70
C VAL A 35 -32.68 -23.47 6.07
N GLU A 36 -33.10 -24.61 6.57
CA GLU A 36 -32.56 -25.16 7.80
C GLU A 36 -31.16 -25.72 7.59
N LEU A 37 -30.20 -25.21 8.36
CA LEU A 37 -28.80 -25.65 8.35
C LEU A 37 -28.46 -26.34 9.67
N ASN A 38 -27.92 -27.57 9.57
CA ASN A 38 -27.33 -28.25 10.72
C ASN A 38 -25.91 -27.69 10.94
N TYR A 39 -25.68 -27.00 12.04
CA TYR A 39 -24.40 -26.50 12.45
C TYR A 39 -24.26 -26.47 13.96
N THR A 40 -23.02 -26.39 14.45
CA THR A 40 -22.71 -26.20 15.87
C THR A 40 -21.59 -25.15 15.94
N GLY A 41 -21.89 -23.98 16.50
CA GLY A 41 -20.94 -22.88 16.57
C GLY A 41 -21.62 -21.53 16.88
N ASP A 42 -20.89 -20.45 16.66
CA ASP A 42 -21.37 -19.09 16.90
C ASP A 42 -22.36 -18.64 15.83
N VAL A 43 -23.26 -17.72 16.23
CA VAL A 43 -24.23 -17.07 15.34
C VAL A 43 -24.03 -15.57 15.38
N LEU A 44 -23.95 -14.95 14.19
CA LEU A 44 -23.98 -13.51 13.99
C LEU A 44 -25.26 -13.17 13.22
N ASP A 45 -26.11 -12.33 13.79
CA ASP A 45 -27.22 -11.75 13.04
C ASP A 45 -26.76 -10.47 12.34
N ALA A 46 -26.84 -10.45 11.02
CA ALA A 46 -26.47 -9.29 10.20
C ALA A 46 -27.57 -8.23 10.16
N GLU A 47 -28.77 -8.49 10.75
CA GLU A 47 -29.90 -7.55 10.84
C GLU A 47 -30.29 -6.90 9.49
N GLY A 48 -30.13 -7.62 8.39
CA GLY A 48 -30.35 -7.12 7.03
C GLY A 48 -29.14 -6.40 6.43
N GLY A 49 -28.02 -6.32 7.18
CA GLY A 49 -26.78 -5.70 6.71
C GLY A 49 -26.20 -6.41 5.50
N MET A 50 -25.50 -5.65 4.65
CA MET A 50 -24.88 -6.17 3.44
C MET A 50 -23.54 -6.84 3.78
N ALA A 51 -23.38 -8.11 3.39
CA ALA A 51 -22.08 -8.78 3.41
C ALA A 51 -21.32 -8.44 2.13
N VAL A 52 -20.14 -7.87 2.29
CA VAL A 52 -19.25 -7.45 1.21
C VAL A 52 -17.85 -7.99 1.44
N ALA A 53 -17.03 -8.03 0.39
CA ALA A 53 -15.60 -8.27 0.56
C ALA A 53 -14.96 -7.17 1.42
N PRO A 54 -13.90 -7.48 2.19
CA PRO A 54 -13.20 -6.47 2.97
C PRO A 54 -12.64 -5.36 2.06
N PHE A 55 -12.49 -4.17 2.63
CA PHE A 55 -11.86 -3.06 1.93
C PHE A 55 -10.36 -3.26 1.85
N CYS A 56 -9.77 -2.65 0.82
CA CYS A 56 -8.35 -2.63 0.57
C CYS A 56 -7.84 -1.19 0.67
N GLU A 57 -6.79 -0.96 1.46
CA GLU A 57 -6.03 0.29 1.45
C GLU A 57 -4.81 0.08 0.54
N PRO A 58 -4.85 0.55 -0.71
CA PRO A 58 -3.80 0.24 -1.68
C PRO A 58 -2.56 1.13 -1.55
N HIS A 59 -2.62 2.21 -0.76
CA HIS A 59 -1.54 3.18 -0.67
C HIS A 59 -1.57 3.97 0.64
N ILE A 60 -0.72 3.60 1.59
CA ILE A 60 -0.51 4.33 2.84
C ILE A 60 0.96 4.27 3.22
N HIS A 61 1.41 5.22 4.06
CA HIS A 61 2.72 5.23 4.68
C HIS A 61 2.56 5.04 6.19
N LEU A 62 2.50 3.78 6.66
CA LEU A 62 2.29 3.47 8.08
C LEU A 62 3.45 3.89 8.98
N ASP A 63 4.65 3.99 8.44
CA ASP A 63 5.82 4.50 9.14
C ASP A 63 5.72 5.98 9.47
N THR A 64 5.01 6.78 8.64
CA THR A 64 4.83 8.22 8.82
C THR A 64 3.51 8.61 9.49
N THR A 65 2.57 7.68 9.66
CA THR A 65 1.28 8.01 10.26
C THR A 65 1.41 8.61 11.66
N GLN A 66 0.52 9.55 12.00
CA GLN A 66 0.43 10.21 13.31
C GLN A 66 1.68 11.03 13.70
N THR A 67 2.46 11.52 12.73
CA THR A 67 3.63 12.40 12.97
C THR A 67 3.37 13.87 12.64
N ALA A 68 2.15 14.23 12.33
CA ALA A 68 1.80 15.61 11.98
C ALA A 68 2.17 16.58 13.12
N GLY A 69 2.99 17.59 12.79
CA GLY A 69 3.51 18.56 13.74
C GLY A 69 4.81 18.13 14.45
N GLU A 70 5.37 16.97 14.12
CA GLU A 70 6.59 16.45 14.73
C GLU A 70 7.76 16.38 13.73
N PRO A 71 8.90 17.04 14.00
CA PRO A 71 9.12 18.05 15.05
C PRO A 71 8.47 19.40 14.71
N ASN A 72 8.08 19.61 13.46
CA ASN A 72 7.51 20.85 12.95
C ASN A 72 6.32 20.57 12.02
N TRP A 73 5.42 21.56 11.88
CA TRP A 73 4.33 21.50 10.94
C TRP A 73 4.79 21.76 9.50
N ASN A 74 4.17 21.11 8.53
CA ASN A 74 4.21 21.51 7.13
C ASN A 74 3.34 22.78 6.97
N ILE A 75 3.96 23.94 6.88
CA ILE A 75 3.27 25.23 6.87
C ILE A 75 2.81 25.61 5.46
N SER A 76 3.62 25.30 4.43
CA SER A 76 3.28 25.62 3.05
C SER A 76 2.23 24.68 2.45
N GLY A 77 2.06 23.48 3.05
CA GLY A 77 1.22 22.42 2.51
C GLY A 77 1.77 21.76 1.24
N THR A 78 3.04 22.06 0.89
CA THR A 78 3.67 21.45 -0.29
C THR A 78 4.21 20.05 -0.01
N LEU A 79 4.29 19.22 -1.05
CA LEU A 79 4.90 17.90 -0.98
C LEU A 79 6.35 17.97 -0.49
N PHE A 80 7.15 18.90 -1.04
CA PHE A 80 8.57 19.01 -0.71
C PHE A 80 8.80 19.37 0.77
N GLU A 81 8.03 20.31 1.33
CA GLU A 81 8.11 20.59 2.76
C GLU A 81 7.66 19.38 3.60
N GLY A 82 6.66 18.63 3.14
CA GLY A 82 6.23 17.39 3.80
C GLY A 82 7.36 16.37 3.87
N ILE A 83 8.11 16.16 2.78
CA ILE A 83 9.28 15.28 2.73
C ILE A 83 10.38 15.78 3.67
N GLU A 84 10.64 17.10 3.70
CA GLU A 84 11.61 17.70 4.61
C GLU A 84 11.25 17.51 6.08
N ARG A 85 9.95 17.69 6.45
CA ARG A 85 9.47 17.43 7.83
C ARG A 85 9.62 15.95 8.19
N TRP A 86 9.38 15.06 7.25
CA TRP A 86 9.62 13.63 7.47
C TRP A 86 11.11 13.32 7.64
N ALA A 87 12.00 13.90 6.84
CA ALA A 87 13.45 13.71 6.99
C ALA A 87 13.93 14.13 8.40
N GLU A 88 13.43 15.26 8.94
CA GLU A 88 13.71 15.68 10.32
C GLU A 88 13.17 14.69 11.36
N ARG A 89 11.93 14.19 11.19
CA ARG A 89 11.31 13.25 12.13
C ARG A 89 12.00 11.89 12.11
N LYS A 90 12.49 11.46 10.97
CA LYS A 90 13.17 10.19 10.74
C LYS A 90 14.41 10.01 11.62
N GLU A 91 15.13 11.10 11.94
CA GLU A 91 16.31 11.05 12.82
C GLU A 91 16.03 10.55 14.24
N THR A 92 14.79 10.58 14.68
CA THR A 92 14.36 10.22 16.03
C THR A 92 13.52 8.95 16.10
N LEU A 93 13.43 8.19 15.02
CA LEU A 93 12.65 6.96 14.98
C LEU A 93 13.23 5.87 15.91
N SER A 94 12.33 5.13 16.52
CA SER A 94 12.64 3.83 17.14
C SER A 94 11.65 2.77 16.61
N ILE A 95 12.01 1.50 16.76
CA ILE A 95 11.12 0.38 16.38
C ILE A 95 9.80 0.50 17.14
N GLU A 96 9.82 0.79 18.43
CA GLU A 96 8.64 0.91 19.30
C GLU A 96 7.74 2.07 18.86
N ASP A 97 8.31 3.22 18.50
CA ASP A 97 7.57 4.38 18.01
C ASP A 97 6.81 4.04 16.72
N VAL A 98 7.49 3.51 15.72
CA VAL A 98 6.86 3.12 14.44
C VAL A 98 5.79 2.07 14.66
N LYS A 99 6.08 1.00 15.43
CA LYS A 99 5.12 -0.06 15.73
C LYS A 99 3.87 0.46 16.43
N SER A 100 4.03 1.36 17.40
CA SER A 100 2.90 1.93 18.16
C SER A 100 1.96 2.71 17.24
N ARG A 101 2.48 3.62 16.41
CA ARG A 101 1.72 4.45 15.48
C ARG A 101 1.05 3.62 14.36
N ALA A 102 1.82 2.72 13.75
CA ALA A 102 1.33 1.84 12.70
C ALA A 102 0.18 0.94 13.19
N LYS A 103 0.34 0.29 14.35
CA LYS A 103 -0.71 -0.55 14.93
C LYS A 103 -1.96 0.23 15.29
N GLN A 104 -1.81 1.45 15.79
CA GLN A 104 -2.99 2.29 16.10
C GLN A 104 -3.75 2.66 14.82
N THR A 105 -3.05 3.01 13.74
CA THR A 105 -3.65 3.30 12.44
C THR A 105 -4.33 2.07 11.86
N LEU A 106 -3.66 0.91 11.91
CA LEU A 106 -4.25 -0.36 11.46
C LEU A 106 -5.52 -0.74 12.23
N LYS A 107 -5.56 -0.53 13.56
CA LYS A 107 -6.78 -0.76 14.34
C LYS A 107 -7.96 0.09 13.87
N TRP A 108 -7.71 1.36 13.51
CA TRP A 108 -8.75 2.20 12.94
C TRP A 108 -9.20 1.72 11.56
N GLN A 109 -8.27 1.30 10.71
CA GLN A 109 -8.60 0.73 9.40
C GLN A 109 -9.41 -0.56 9.53
N ILE A 110 -8.99 -1.49 10.38
CA ILE A 110 -9.71 -2.75 10.64
C ILE A 110 -11.13 -2.48 11.17
N ALA A 111 -11.28 -1.53 12.09
CA ALA A 111 -12.59 -1.13 12.62
C ALA A 111 -13.53 -0.55 11.54
N ASN A 112 -12.99 -0.09 10.42
CA ASN A 112 -13.72 0.39 9.25
C ASN A 112 -13.78 -0.63 8.10
N GLY A 113 -13.43 -1.89 8.35
CA GLY A 113 -13.57 -3.00 7.40
C GLY A 113 -12.40 -3.17 6.42
N VAL A 114 -11.26 -2.49 6.64
CA VAL A 114 -10.05 -2.70 5.84
C VAL A 114 -9.29 -3.90 6.37
N GLN A 115 -9.02 -4.90 5.50
CA GLN A 115 -8.27 -6.10 5.87
C GLN A 115 -7.08 -6.38 4.94
N HIS A 116 -6.86 -5.55 3.93
CA HIS A 116 -5.69 -5.62 3.04
C HIS A 116 -5.07 -4.25 2.94
N VAL A 117 -3.79 -4.13 3.26
CA VAL A 117 -3.07 -2.85 3.30
C VAL A 117 -1.77 -2.96 2.53
N ARG A 118 -1.52 -2.04 1.60
CA ARG A 118 -0.20 -1.83 1.00
C ARG A 118 0.42 -0.59 1.62
N THR A 119 1.52 -0.76 2.36
CA THR A 119 2.24 0.34 3.01
C THR A 119 3.57 0.59 2.33
N HIS A 120 3.83 1.85 2.01
CA HIS A 120 5.13 2.33 1.51
C HIS A 120 5.97 2.73 2.73
N VAL A 121 7.12 2.10 2.88
CA VAL A 121 8.00 2.28 4.04
C VAL A 121 9.31 2.87 3.59
N ASP A 122 9.67 4.03 4.13
CA ASP A 122 10.90 4.75 3.75
C ASP A 122 12.14 3.91 4.08
N VAL A 123 12.96 3.69 3.04
CA VAL A 123 14.25 3.00 3.13
C VAL A 123 15.43 3.93 2.89
N SER A 124 15.19 5.25 2.81
CA SER A 124 16.25 6.28 2.82
C SER A 124 16.75 6.51 4.26
N ASP A 125 17.13 5.42 4.92
CA ASP A 125 17.68 5.38 6.28
C ASP A 125 18.69 4.25 6.39
N PRO A 126 19.97 4.52 6.71
CA PRO A 126 21.01 3.48 6.80
C PRO A 126 20.72 2.39 7.82
N THR A 127 19.84 2.65 8.77
CA THR A 127 19.47 1.69 9.83
C THR A 127 18.28 0.82 9.47
N LEU A 128 17.48 1.22 8.47
CA LEU A 128 16.23 0.59 8.05
C LEU A 128 15.26 0.33 9.22
N ILE A 129 15.23 1.24 10.21
CA ILE A 129 14.41 1.10 11.42
C ILE A 129 12.92 0.97 11.07
N ALA A 130 12.40 1.83 10.20
CA ALA A 130 11.00 1.82 9.80
C ALA A 130 10.62 0.48 9.15
N LEU A 131 11.45 -0.04 8.25
CA LEU A 131 11.22 -1.32 7.60
C LEU A 131 11.22 -2.48 8.60
N LYS A 132 12.23 -2.55 9.48
CA LYS A 132 12.33 -3.59 10.51
C LYS A 132 11.08 -3.60 11.40
N ALA A 133 10.64 -2.42 11.83
CA ALA A 133 9.42 -2.27 12.62
C ALA A 133 8.18 -2.76 11.86
N MET A 134 8.04 -2.42 10.58
CA MET A 134 6.87 -2.83 9.78
C MET A 134 6.87 -4.33 9.47
N VAL A 135 8.02 -4.98 9.30
CA VAL A 135 8.10 -6.45 9.18
C VAL A 135 7.60 -7.13 10.46
N GLU A 136 7.95 -6.59 11.64
CA GLU A 136 7.41 -7.09 12.91
C GLU A 136 5.90 -6.83 13.04
N VAL A 137 5.42 -5.63 12.68
CA VAL A 137 3.98 -5.30 12.71
C VAL A 137 3.18 -6.26 11.81
N ARG A 138 3.68 -6.57 10.61
CA ARG A 138 3.04 -7.53 9.71
C ARG A 138 2.82 -8.89 10.38
N GLU A 139 3.84 -9.42 11.05
CA GLU A 139 3.71 -10.70 11.76
C GLU A 139 2.76 -10.63 12.97
N GLU A 140 2.81 -9.52 13.71
CA GLU A 140 1.98 -9.34 14.91
C GLU A 140 0.49 -9.09 14.59
N MET A 141 0.18 -8.58 13.40
CA MET A 141 -1.18 -8.22 12.99
C MET A 141 -1.79 -9.19 11.97
N LYS A 142 -1.08 -10.23 11.54
CA LYS A 142 -1.47 -11.14 10.45
C LYS A 142 -2.81 -11.88 10.62
N GLU A 143 -3.32 -11.98 11.85
CA GLU A 143 -4.63 -12.60 12.10
C GLU A 143 -5.80 -11.66 11.75
N TRP A 144 -5.57 -10.36 11.60
CA TRP A 144 -6.59 -9.35 11.38
C TRP A 144 -6.46 -8.60 10.05
N VAL A 145 -5.24 -8.49 9.52
CA VAL A 145 -4.96 -7.72 8.31
C VAL A 145 -3.75 -8.28 7.58
N ASP A 146 -3.87 -8.37 6.24
CA ASP A 146 -2.75 -8.68 5.35
C ASP A 146 -2.02 -7.38 5.02
N ILE A 147 -0.72 -7.34 5.30
CA ILE A 147 0.12 -6.16 5.05
C ILE A 147 1.15 -6.51 3.98
N GLN A 148 1.11 -5.78 2.88
CA GLN A 148 2.12 -5.79 1.83
C GLN A 148 3.04 -4.58 1.99
N ILE A 149 4.35 -4.82 2.10
CA ILE A 149 5.35 -3.79 2.35
C ILE A 149 6.08 -3.43 1.07
N VAL A 150 6.00 -2.14 0.70
CA VAL A 150 6.80 -1.55 -0.38
C VAL A 150 8.06 -0.93 0.22
N ALA A 151 9.24 -1.37 -0.21
CA ALA A 151 10.49 -0.67 0.09
C ALA A 151 10.52 0.64 -0.72
N PHE A 152 10.29 1.76 -0.06
CA PHE A 152 10.12 3.06 -0.70
C PHE A 152 11.31 3.98 -0.45
N PRO A 153 12.14 4.28 -1.47
CA PRO A 153 13.29 5.16 -1.34
C PRO A 153 12.86 6.64 -1.42
N GLN A 154 12.31 7.21 -0.34
CA GLN A 154 11.71 8.55 -0.29
C GLN A 154 12.64 9.66 -0.81
N GLU A 155 13.95 9.53 -0.62
CA GLU A 155 14.93 10.52 -1.04
C GLU A 155 15.68 10.12 -2.33
N GLY A 156 15.11 9.19 -3.10
CA GLY A 156 15.72 8.67 -4.33
C GLY A 156 16.60 7.45 -4.10
N ILE A 157 16.95 6.79 -5.20
CA ILE A 157 17.84 5.62 -5.22
C ILE A 157 19.27 6.03 -5.54
N LEU A 158 19.45 6.89 -6.56
CA LEU A 158 20.75 7.36 -7.01
C LEU A 158 21.17 8.65 -6.31
N SER A 159 20.18 9.46 -5.89
CA SER A 159 20.42 10.72 -5.20
C SER A 159 20.71 10.53 -3.71
N TYR A 160 20.32 9.38 -3.14
CA TYR A 160 20.58 9.05 -1.74
C TYR A 160 21.85 8.20 -1.59
N PRO A 161 22.72 8.47 -0.59
CA PRO A 161 23.93 7.67 -0.36
C PRO A 161 23.61 6.19 -0.13
N ASN A 162 24.25 5.30 -0.90
CA ASN A 162 24.03 3.85 -0.83
C ASN A 162 22.56 3.42 -1.08
N GLY A 163 21.77 4.22 -1.81
CA GLY A 163 20.34 3.95 -2.01
C GLY A 163 20.08 2.62 -2.74
N LYS A 164 20.94 2.22 -3.69
CA LYS A 164 20.84 0.91 -4.34
C LYS A 164 21.02 -0.24 -3.37
N GLU A 165 22.03 -0.17 -2.53
CA GLU A 165 22.36 -1.18 -1.51
C GLU A 165 21.26 -1.27 -0.45
N LEU A 166 20.76 -0.12 0.02
CA LEU A 166 19.67 -0.06 1.00
C LEU A 166 18.36 -0.63 0.45
N LEU A 167 18.03 -0.33 -0.80
CA LEU A 167 16.84 -0.87 -1.44
C LEU A 167 16.93 -2.39 -1.60
N GLU A 168 18.10 -2.91 -1.98
CA GLU A 168 18.32 -4.35 -2.08
C GLU A 168 18.28 -5.04 -0.70
N GLU A 169 18.91 -4.43 0.33
CA GLU A 169 18.84 -4.93 1.70
C GLU A 169 17.39 -4.96 2.21
N ALA A 170 16.60 -3.94 1.89
CA ALA A 170 15.18 -3.89 2.25
C ALA A 170 14.38 -5.06 1.66
N VAL A 171 14.64 -5.44 0.41
CA VAL A 171 14.04 -6.62 -0.22
C VAL A 171 14.44 -7.90 0.50
N GLN A 172 15.71 -8.03 0.87
CA GLN A 172 16.23 -9.19 1.61
C GLN A 172 15.67 -9.30 3.02
N LEU A 173 15.38 -8.17 3.67
CA LEU A 173 14.75 -8.11 4.99
C LEU A 173 13.24 -8.40 4.96
N GLY A 174 12.62 -8.49 3.79
CA GLY A 174 11.25 -8.96 3.65
C GLY A 174 10.26 -7.97 3.07
N ALA A 175 10.71 -6.94 2.36
CA ALA A 175 9.80 -6.14 1.54
C ALA A 175 9.23 -6.97 0.39
N ASP A 176 7.94 -6.78 0.12
CA ASP A 176 7.18 -7.54 -0.89
C ASP A 176 7.22 -6.88 -2.26
N VAL A 177 7.38 -5.57 -2.27
CA VAL A 177 7.29 -4.70 -3.45
C VAL A 177 8.47 -3.74 -3.47
N ILE A 178 8.99 -3.44 -4.63
CA ILE A 178 10.09 -2.50 -4.83
C ILE A 178 9.52 -1.17 -5.28
N GLY A 179 9.82 -0.11 -4.52
CA GLY A 179 9.42 1.26 -4.79
C GLY A 179 10.44 2.05 -5.58
N ALA A 180 10.01 3.21 -6.07
CA ALA A 180 10.85 4.28 -6.63
C ALA A 180 10.12 5.61 -6.55
N ILE A 181 10.88 6.70 -6.68
CA ILE A 181 10.38 8.08 -6.79
C ILE A 181 11.23 8.85 -7.82
N PRO A 182 11.11 8.55 -9.13
CA PRO A 182 12.02 9.04 -10.16
C PRO A 182 12.01 10.55 -10.34
N HIS A 183 10.92 11.22 -10.02
CA HIS A 183 10.81 12.69 -10.10
C HIS A 183 11.51 13.41 -8.94
N PHE A 184 11.94 12.71 -7.90
CA PHE A 184 12.70 13.24 -6.77
C PHE A 184 14.22 13.06 -6.93
N GLU A 185 14.64 12.29 -7.93
CA GLU A 185 16.07 12.15 -8.25
C GLU A 185 16.67 13.48 -8.73
N PHE A 186 17.97 13.70 -8.50
CA PHE A 186 18.64 14.97 -8.81
C PHE A 186 18.57 15.36 -10.29
N THR A 187 18.48 14.40 -11.19
CA THR A 187 18.34 14.65 -12.62
C THR A 187 17.33 13.70 -13.26
N ARG A 188 16.82 14.08 -14.43
CA ARG A 188 15.95 13.22 -15.24
C ARG A 188 16.64 11.88 -15.60
N GLU A 189 17.92 11.93 -15.89
CA GLU A 189 18.72 10.75 -16.22
C GLU A 189 18.78 9.79 -15.03
N TYR A 190 18.98 10.31 -13.82
CA TYR A 190 18.95 9.52 -12.59
C TYR A 190 17.56 8.91 -12.37
N GLY A 191 16.49 9.65 -12.62
CA GLY A 191 15.13 9.11 -12.54
C GLY A 191 14.90 7.95 -13.51
N ILE A 192 15.39 8.06 -14.74
CA ILE A 192 15.31 6.97 -15.72
C ILE A 192 16.18 5.77 -15.29
N GLU A 193 17.41 6.01 -14.83
CA GLU A 193 18.32 4.95 -14.38
C GLU A 193 17.77 4.26 -13.12
N SER A 194 17.17 4.97 -12.18
CA SER A 194 16.53 4.39 -10.99
C SER A 194 15.42 3.41 -11.37
N LEU A 195 14.60 3.74 -12.37
CA LEU A 195 13.59 2.82 -12.88
C LEU A 195 14.22 1.56 -13.50
N HIS A 196 15.29 1.68 -14.28
CA HIS A 196 16.00 0.51 -14.80
C HIS A 196 16.48 -0.42 -13.69
N TYR A 197 17.11 0.15 -12.66
CA TYR A 197 17.58 -0.61 -11.51
C TYR A 197 16.44 -1.34 -10.78
N VAL A 198 15.30 -0.68 -10.59
CA VAL A 198 14.11 -1.30 -9.96
C VAL A 198 13.61 -2.51 -10.74
N PHE A 199 13.57 -2.45 -12.07
CA PHE A 199 13.19 -3.61 -12.89
C PHE A 199 14.19 -4.76 -12.80
N GLU A 200 15.49 -4.47 -12.79
CA GLU A 200 16.55 -5.48 -12.63
C GLU A 200 16.42 -6.16 -11.25
N LEU A 201 16.23 -5.37 -10.21
CA LEU A 201 16.07 -5.88 -8.85
C LEU A 201 14.77 -6.70 -8.71
N ALA A 202 13.67 -6.25 -9.31
CA ALA A 202 12.40 -6.95 -9.31
C ALA A 202 12.46 -8.31 -10.03
N GLN A 203 13.21 -8.40 -11.14
CA GLN A 203 13.47 -9.68 -11.79
C GLN A 203 14.34 -10.59 -10.93
N LYS A 204 15.38 -10.05 -10.29
CA LYS A 204 16.30 -10.82 -9.45
C LYS A 204 15.60 -11.50 -8.28
N TYR A 205 14.64 -10.81 -7.64
CA TYR A 205 13.96 -11.28 -6.43
C TYR A 205 12.52 -11.71 -6.66
N ASP A 206 12.04 -11.71 -7.90
CA ASP A 206 10.65 -12.02 -8.28
C ASP A 206 9.62 -11.16 -7.52
N ARG A 207 9.82 -9.84 -7.49
CA ARG A 207 8.99 -8.89 -6.74
C ARG A 207 8.07 -8.07 -7.64
N LEU A 208 7.04 -7.49 -7.03
CA LEU A 208 6.21 -6.45 -7.62
C LEU A 208 6.96 -5.12 -7.62
N ILE A 209 6.49 -4.17 -8.42
CA ILE A 209 6.99 -2.80 -8.51
C ILE A 209 5.84 -1.83 -8.23
N ASP A 210 6.06 -0.82 -7.39
CA ASP A 210 5.10 0.26 -7.15
C ASP A 210 5.86 1.60 -7.07
N VAL A 211 5.66 2.45 -8.07
CA VAL A 211 6.42 3.69 -8.24
C VAL A 211 5.56 4.89 -7.90
N HIS A 212 6.03 5.76 -6.98
CA HIS A 212 5.52 7.13 -6.86
C HIS A 212 5.93 7.87 -8.13
N CYS A 213 5.01 7.96 -9.07
CA CYS A 213 5.31 8.37 -10.43
C CYS A 213 4.65 9.72 -10.73
N ASP A 214 5.48 10.72 -11.07
CA ASP A 214 5.00 12.02 -11.53
C ASP A 214 4.03 12.71 -10.55
N GLU A 215 4.36 12.69 -9.25
CA GLU A 215 3.60 13.30 -8.15
C GLU A 215 3.98 14.77 -7.92
N ILE A 216 4.20 15.52 -8.97
CA ILE A 216 4.57 16.95 -8.90
C ILE A 216 3.84 17.76 -9.97
N ASP A 217 3.73 19.07 -9.73
CA ASP A 217 3.15 20.04 -10.66
C ASP A 217 4.17 20.50 -11.72
N ASP A 218 4.82 19.54 -12.36
CA ASP A 218 5.76 19.78 -13.45
C ASP A 218 5.30 19.04 -14.71
N GLU A 219 4.95 19.76 -15.75
CA GLU A 219 4.54 19.20 -17.04
C GLU A 219 5.63 18.37 -17.74
N GLN A 220 6.89 18.55 -17.34
CA GLN A 220 8.01 17.76 -17.87
C GLN A 220 8.21 16.44 -17.12
N SER A 221 7.56 16.24 -15.98
CA SER A 221 7.56 14.96 -15.29
C SER A 221 6.74 13.95 -16.08
N ARG A 222 7.42 13.00 -16.72
CA ARG A 222 6.84 12.02 -17.65
C ARG A 222 7.49 10.64 -17.47
N PHE A 223 7.76 10.26 -16.22
CA PHE A 223 8.41 8.99 -15.91
C PHE A 223 7.48 7.79 -16.11
N VAL A 224 6.15 8.00 -16.07
CA VAL A 224 5.20 6.91 -16.38
C VAL A 224 5.39 6.35 -17.78
N GLU A 225 5.86 7.17 -18.74
CA GLU A 225 6.17 6.69 -20.09
C GLU A 225 7.35 5.72 -20.08
N THR A 226 8.42 6.06 -19.34
CA THR A 226 9.57 5.18 -19.13
C THR A 226 9.17 3.92 -18.39
N LEU A 227 8.36 4.05 -17.32
CA LEU A 227 7.85 2.93 -16.54
C LEU A 227 7.05 1.95 -17.42
N ALA A 228 6.12 2.46 -18.24
CA ALA A 228 5.33 1.65 -19.17
C ALA A 228 6.21 0.95 -20.24
N ALA A 229 7.18 1.67 -20.78
CA ALA A 229 8.13 1.10 -21.76
C ALA A 229 8.96 -0.03 -21.15
N LEU A 230 9.44 0.13 -19.93
CA LEU A 230 10.18 -0.90 -19.20
C LEU A 230 9.29 -2.08 -18.84
N ALA A 231 8.06 -1.84 -18.36
CA ALA A 231 7.08 -2.88 -18.07
C ALA A 231 6.80 -3.76 -19.30
N HIS A 232 6.70 -3.14 -20.48
CA HIS A 232 6.57 -3.85 -21.75
C HIS A 232 7.85 -4.62 -22.11
N LYS A 233 9.03 -3.96 -22.06
CA LYS A 233 10.33 -4.56 -22.38
C LYS A 233 10.62 -5.80 -21.54
N PHE A 234 10.40 -5.71 -20.24
CA PHE A 234 10.65 -6.79 -19.28
C PHE A 234 9.49 -7.80 -19.17
N LYS A 235 8.36 -7.56 -19.88
CA LYS A 235 7.12 -8.37 -19.83
C LYS A 235 6.54 -8.47 -18.42
N MET A 236 6.65 -7.40 -17.66
CA MET A 236 6.23 -7.32 -16.24
C MET A 236 4.99 -6.42 -16.03
N GLY A 237 4.21 -6.08 -17.05
CA GLY A 237 3.07 -5.19 -16.92
C GLY A 237 2.05 -5.60 -15.85
N HIS A 238 1.90 -6.90 -15.58
CA HIS A 238 1.05 -7.43 -14.52
C HIS A 238 1.63 -7.29 -13.10
N LYS A 239 2.88 -6.83 -12.97
CA LYS A 239 3.61 -6.65 -11.70
C LYS A 239 3.92 -5.20 -11.36
N VAL A 240 3.50 -4.25 -12.19
CA VAL A 240 3.90 -2.84 -12.09
C VAL A 240 2.70 -1.97 -11.78
N THR A 241 2.83 -1.14 -10.78
CA THR A 241 1.90 -0.07 -10.41
C THR A 241 2.59 1.29 -10.57
N ALA A 242 1.89 2.25 -11.17
CA ALA A 242 2.24 3.65 -11.13
C ALA A 242 1.28 4.35 -10.16
N SER A 243 1.78 4.73 -8.98
CA SER A 243 1.02 5.48 -7.99
C SER A 243 1.06 6.97 -8.31
N HIS A 244 0.00 7.70 -7.94
CA HIS A 244 -0.23 9.12 -8.16
C HIS A 244 -0.46 9.48 -9.63
N THR A 245 0.56 9.63 -10.46
CA THR A 245 0.48 10.09 -11.86
C THR A 245 -0.35 11.36 -12.03
N THR A 246 -0.13 12.34 -11.14
CA THR A 246 -0.92 13.57 -11.05
C THR A 246 -0.33 14.75 -11.81
N ALA A 247 0.85 14.58 -12.43
CA ALA A 247 1.49 15.64 -13.21
C ALA A 247 0.54 16.21 -14.26
N VAL A 248 0.58 17.52 -14.46
CA VAL A 248 -0.29 18.28 -15.37
C VAL A 248 -0.29 17.70 -16.80
N SER A 249 0.85 17.13 -17.23
CA SER A 249 0.97 16.45 -18.54
C SER A 249 -0.04 15.30 -18.76
N TYR A 250 -0.54 14.67 -17.68
CA TYR A 250 -1.51 13.58 -17.76
C TYR A 250 -2.92 14.02 -17.42
N THR A 251 -3.09 14.86 -16.41
CA THR A 251 -4.40 15.36 -15.97
C THR A 251 -5.07 16.18 -17.06
N HIS A 252 -4.29 16.89 -17.87
CA HIS A 252 -4.79 17.67 -18.99
C HIS A 252 -5.42 16.80 -20.10
N LEU A 253 -4.87 15.63 -20.39
CA LEU A 253 -5.45 14.68 -21.36
C LEU A 253 -6.77 14.09 -20.85
N ARG A 254 -6.88 13.80 -19.56
CA ARG A 254 -8.09 13.24 -18.95
C ARG A 254 -9.27 14.23 -18.91
N ALA A 255 -9.00 15.52 -18.78
CA ALA A 255 -10.05 16.54 -18.78
C ALA A 255 -10.83 16.57 -20.11
N HIS A 256 -10.22 16.16 -21.21
CA HIS A 256 -10.89 16.04 -22.51
C HIS A 256 -11.71 14.74 -22.67
N GLU A 257 -11.34 13.68 -21.99
CA GLU A 257 -12.06 12.39 -22.04
C GLU A 257 -13.34 12.39 -21.20
N THR A 258 -13.40 13.18 -20.13
CA THR A 258 -14.57 13.27 -19.23
C THR A 258 -15.62 14.29 -19.69
N GLY A 259 -15.34 15.11 -20.69
CA GLY A 259 -16.23 16.13 -21.22
C GLY A 259 -17.26 15.64 -22.26
N SER A 260 -17.33 14.34 -22.52
CA SER A 260 -18.18 13.76 -23.58
C SER A 260 -19.18 12.71 -23.09
N TYR A 261 -19.54 12.73 -21.80
CA TYR A 261 -20.59 11.86 -21.27
C TYR A 261 -21.67 12.63 -20.54
#